data_fa8504ea2274cacccaf73968519d2675
#
_entry.id   fa8504ea2274cacccaf73968519d2675
#
_cell.length_a   1.000
_cell.length_b   1.000
_cell.length_c   1.000
_cell.angle_alpha   90.00
_cell.angle_beta   90.00
_cell.angle_gamma   90.00
#
_symmetry.space_group_name_H-M   'P 1'
#
loop_
_entity.id
_entity.type
_entity.pdbx_description
1 polymer ?
#
loop_
_entity_poly.entity_id
_entity_poly.type
_entity_poly.pdbx_seq_one_letter_code
_entity_poly.pdbx_strand_id
1 'polypeptide(L)' 'MSKSKHSPCPECGFEIIVTADTVKGEILQCGDCGVELEVTSLEPLEIALAPEEEEDWGE' A
#
# COMPACT_ATOMS: atom_id res chain seq x y z
N MET A 1 13.54 -18.29 -4.89
CA MET A 1 13.60 -17.67 -3.97
C MET A 1 12.67 -16.63 -3.90
N SER A 2 11.83 -16.57 -3.06
CA SER A 2 10.93 -15.62 -3.01
C SER A 2 11.50 -14.38 -2.58
N LYS A 3 11.13 -13.30 -3.07
CA LYS A 3 11.65 -12.15 -2.69
C LYS A 3 10.57 -11.35 -2.21
N SER A 4 10.47 -10.99 -0.99
CA SER A 4 9.45 -10.14 -0.51
C SER A 4 10.01 -8.75 -0.53
N LYS A 5 9.20 -7.76 -0.79
CA LYS A 5 9.63 -6.41 -0.82
C LYS A 5 8.94 -5.66 0.29
N HIS A 6 9.54 -4.60 0.76
CA HIS A 6 8.90 -3.85 1.81
C HIS A 6 9.16 -2.37 1.60
N SER A 7 8.31 -1.55 2.14
CA SER A 7 8.41 -0.13 1.99
C SER A 7 7.83 0.49 3.24
N PRO A 8 8.30 1.63 3.67
CA PRO A 8 7.81 2.22 4.90
C PRO A 8 6.45 2.85 4.73
N CYS A 9 5.61 2.73 5.72
CA CYS A 9 4.32 3.34 5.69
C CYS A 9 4.49 4.85 5.69
N PRO A 10 3.83 5.57 4.82
CA PRO A 10 3.98 7.02 4.78
C PRO A 10 3.34 7.72 5.97
N GLU A 11 2.54 7.02 6.74
CA GLU A 11 1.93 7.64 7.89
C GLU A 11 2.71 7.39 9.17
N CYS A 12 3.03 6.19 9.49
CA CYS A 12 3.71 5.89 10.72
C CYS A 12 5.10 5.34 10.54
N GLY A 13 5.49 5.01 9.34
CA GLY A 13 6.81 4.47 9.09
C GLY A 13 6.92 2.98 9.33
N PHE A 14 5.81 2.32 9.57
CA PHE A 14 5.87 0.88 9.83
C PHE A 14 6.23 0.17 8.53
N GLU A 15 7.08 -0.83 8.61
CA GLU A 15 7.50 -1.52 7.42
C GLU A 15 6.39 -2.34 6.84
N ILE A 16 5.95 -2.05 5.66
CA ILE A 16 4.88 -2.78 4.99
C ILE A 16 5.53 -3.81 4.09
N ILE A 17 5.16 -5.05 4.26
CA ILE A 17 5.76 -6.14 3.50
C ILE A 17 4.80 -6.65 2.48
N VAL A 18 5.24 -6.79 1.25
CA VAL A 18 4.42 -7.33 0.19
C VAL A 18 5.09 -8.55 -0.37
N THR A 19 4.33 -9.42 -0.97
CA THR A 19 4.88 -10.64 -1.54
C THR A 19 4.97 -10.50 -3.04
N ALA A 20 5.48 -11.52 -3.67
CA ALA A 20 5.61 -11.49 -5.12
C ALA A 20 4.26 -11.53 -5.79
N ASP A 21 3.23 -11.96 -5.08
CA ASP A 21 1.91 -12.00 -5.66
C ASP A 21 1.23 -10.65 -5.65
N THR A 22 1.78 -9.68 -5.01
CA THR A 22 1.17 -8.36 -4.94
C THR A 22 1.21 -7.73 -6.32
N VAL A 23 0.14 -7.06 -6.69
CA VAL A 23 0.09 -6.42 -8.00
C VAL A 23 -0.04 -4.93 -7.83
N LYS A 24 0.29 -4.20 -8.88
CA LYS A 24 0.20 -2.77 -8.84
C LYS A 24 -1.25 -2.38 -8.72
N GLY A 25 -1.55 -1.46 -7.89
CA GLY A 25 -2.92 -1.04 -7.65
C GLY A 25 -3.59 -1.77 -6.52
N GLU A 26 -2.87 -2.70 -5.91
CA GLU A 26 -3.49 -3.46 -4.83
C GLU A 26 -3.55 -2.60 -3.59
N ILE A 27 -4.57 -2.76 -2.79
CA ILE A 27 -4.73 -1.99 -1.57
C ILE A 27 -4.25 -2.82 -0.40
N LEU A 28 -3.37 -2.24 0.39
CA LEU A 28 -2.83 -2.92 1.54
C LEU A 28 -3.27 -2.14 2.77
N GLN A 29 -3.15 -2.73 3.92
CA GLN A 29 -3.52 -2.05 5.14
C GLN A 29 -2.34 -2.10 6.08
N CYS A 30 -1.97 -0.97 6.65
CA CYS A 30 -0.87 -0.91 7.58
C CYS A 30 -1.27 -1.63 8.85
N GLY A 31 -0.41 -2.47 9.36
CA GLY A 31 -0.72 -3.21 10.56
C GLY A 31 -0.46 -2.41 11.82
N ASP A 32 0.11 -1.22 11.68
CA ASP A 32 0.42 -0.42 12.84
C ASP A 32 -0.56 0.75 12.97
N CYS A 33 -0.71 1.57 12.01
CA CYS A 33 -1.63 2.69 12.11
C CYS A 33 -2.97 2.40 11.45
N GLY A 34 -3.07 1.34 10.69
CA GLY A 34 -4.35 0.95 10.10
C GLY A 34 -4.75 1.71 8.87
N VAL A 35 -3.86 2.52 8.32
CA VAL A 35 -4.22 3.29 7.15
C VAL A 35 -4.19 2.39 5.93
N GLU A 36 -4.97 2.72 4.93
CA GLU A 36 -4.98 1.94 3.72
C GLU A 36 -3.95 2.51 2.75
N LEU A 37 -3.22 1.64 2.09
CA LEU A 37 -2.17 2.04 1.21
C LEU A 37 -2.39 1.39 -0.14
N GLU A 38 -1.91 2.06 -1.18
CA GLU A 38 -2.07 1.54 -2.51
C GLU A 38 -0.71 1.31 -3.10
N VAL A 39 -0.50 0.20 -3.76
CA VAL A 39 0.76 -0.11 -4.39
C VAL A 39 0.82 0.67 -5.69
N THR A 40 1.69 1.67 -5.76
CA THR A 40 1.78 2.49 -6.96
C THR A 40 2.85 1.96 -7.90
N SER A 41 3.78 1.17 -7.41
CA SER A 41 4.80 0.61 -8.27
C SER A 41 5.34 -0.64 -7.62
N LEU A 42 5.75 -1.59 -8.41
CA LEU A 42 6.29 -2.81 -7.86
C LEU A 42 7.80 -2.86 -7.99
N GLU A 43 8.33 -2.14 -8.92
CA GLU A 43 9.74 -2.24 -9.13
C GLU A 43 10.31 -0.93 -9.57
N PRO A 44 10.79 -0.16 -8.66
CA PRO A 44 10.91 -0.51 -7.25
C PRO A 44 9.56 -0.46 -6.56
N LEU A 45 9.45 -1.08 -5.43
CA LEU A 45 8.20 -1.09 -4.72
C LEU A 45 7.93 0.28 -4.15
N GLU A 46 6.76 0.81 -4.44
CA GLU A 46 6.38 2.08 -3.89
C GLU A 46 4.93 2.00 -3.49
N ILE A 47 4.59 2.54 -2.35
CA ILE A 47 3.21 2.57 -1.90
C ILE A 47 2.88 3.98 -1.49
N ALA A 48 1.60 4.29 -1.51
CA ALA A 48 1.16 5.63 -1.14
C ALA A 48 -0.16 5.49 -0.43
N LEU A 49 -0.64 6.56 0.18
CA LEU A 49 -1.92 6.50 0.85
C LEU A 49 -3.00 6.26 -0.17
N ALA A 50 -3.84 5.29 0.10
CA ALA A 50 -4.93 4.98 -0.82
C ALA A 50 -5.93 6.13 -0.81
N PRO A 51 -6.56 6.35 -1.91
CA PRO A 51 -7.54 7.43 -1.98
C PRO A 51 -8.72 7.10 -1.12
N GLU A 52 -9.24 8.09 -0.40
CA GLU A 52 -10.27 7.83 0.44
C GLU A 52 -11.49 7.68 -0.31
N GLU A 53 -12.25 6.84 -0.26
CA GLU A 53 -13.35 6.63 -0.98
C GLU A 53 -14.37 7.48 -0.66
N GLU A 54 -14.64 8.40 -0.83
CA GLU A 54 -15.55 9.27 -0.56
C GLU A 54 -16.64 9.16 -1.26
N GLU A 55 -17.28 8.64 -1.43
CA GLU A 55 -18.30 8.47 -2.07
C GLU A 55 -19.02 9.53 -2.38
N ASP A 56 -18.93 10.26 -2.64
CA ASP A 56 -19.53 11.31 -2.83
C ASP A 56 -20.13 11.38 -3.97
N TRP A 57 -20.61 11.00 -4.48
CA TRP A 57 -21.14 11.05 -5.53
C TRP A 57 -21.86 12.04 -5.79
N GLY A 58 -22.02 12.48 -5.59
CA GLY A 58 -22.66 13.52 -5.83
C GLY A 58 -23.09 13.72 -7.02
N GLU A 59 -23.09 13.61 -7.49
CA GLU A 59 -23.39 13.90 -8.27
C GLU A 59 -23.74 13.89 -8.57
#